data_6ca757b401461f7fd7378d24b32cefb3
#
_entry.id   6ca757b401461f7fd7378d24b32cefb3
#
_cell.length_a   1.000
_cell.length_b   1.000
_cell.length_c   1.000
_cell.angle_alpha   90.00
_cell.angle_beta   90.00
_cell.angle_gamma   90.00
#
_symmetry.space_group_name_H-M   'P 1'
#
loop_
_entity.id
_entity.type
_entity.pdbx_description
1 polymer ?
#
loop_
_entity_poly.entity_id
_entity_poly.type
_entity_poly.pdbx_seq_one_letter_code
_entity_poly.pdbx_strand_id
1 'polypeptide(L)'
;MPDSETNFWHRQYRFEPYFVAGRSFDQYCPAYQLGWQLAQSPEGSCVDFDAMDRELNLRWTAINGSSLLNWSQVRLAAKAAWERGMRPQSPDVLSVAAGKKLVRTQEAARQFRQSSVSYLASGAQGMHAEALKRFAAVSAKLLSELEALPVEVEPLPLVSGKAVPYMLERSRQVWRDSGLMAADSIQDVLAKLQTWLDAVESLCQEMLPAHARKLLSHHMLVLRGQLEAVQWLSRGQA
;
A
#
# COMPACT_ATOMS: atom_id res chain seq x y z
N MET A 1 -21.38 -12.04 -0.56
CA MET A 1 -20.57 -10.79 -0.54
C MET A 1 -19.88 -10.72 0.83
N PRO A 2 -18.57 -10.39 0.92
CA PRO A 2 -17.87 -10.24 2.19
C PRO A 2 -18.43 -9.09 3.03
N ASP A 3 -18.22 -9.15 4.36
CA ASP A 3 -18.71 -8.12 5.30
C ASP A 3 -18.09 -6.74 5.03
N SER A 4 -16.84 -6.69 4.60
CA SER A 4 -16.16 -5.45 4.19
C SER A 4 -16.89 -4.73 3.05
N GLU A 5 -17.33 -5.47 2.04
CA GLU A 5 -18.09 -4.94 0.91
C GLU A 5 -19.52 -4.55 1.30
N THR A 6 -20.15 -5.35 2.17
CA THR A 6 -21.45 -5.00 2.73
C THR A 6 -21.39 -3.68 3.50
N ASN A 7 -20.36 -3.50 4.33
CA ASN A 7 -20.12 -2.27 5.09
C ASN A 7 -19.77 -1.08 4.19
N PHE A 8 -19.05 -1.31 3.09
CA PHE A 8 -18.78 -0.27 2.10
C PHE A 8 -20.09 0.24 1.49
N TRP A 9 -20.92 -0.67 0.93
CA TRP A 9 -22.18 -0.30 0.29
C TRP A 9 -23.19 0.30 1.28
N HIS A 10 -23.23 -0.18 2.52
CA HIS A 10 -24.08 0.39 3.56
C HIS A 10 -23.78 1.87 3.84
N ARG A 11 -22.52 2.29 3.72
CA ARG A 11 -22.13 3.70 3.86
C ARG A 11 -22.33 4.50 2.58
N GLN A 12 -22.19 3.85 1.42
CA GLN A 12 -22.12 4.51 0.12
C GLN A 12 -23.49 4.68 -0.56
N TYR A 13 -24.45 3.74 -0.38
CA TYR A 13 -25.67 3.66 -1.18
C TYR A 13 -26.49 4.95 -1.27
N ARG A 14 -26.45 5.79 -0.22
CA ARG A 14 -27.21 7.05 -0.17
C ARG A 14 -26.63 8.13 -1.09
N PHE A 15 -25.42 8.00 -1.50
CA PHE A 15 -24.71 8.95 -2.36
C PHE A 15 -24.71 8.52 -3.82
N GLU A 16 -25.28 7.36 -4.10
CA GLU A 16 -25.34 6.83 -5.45
C GLU A 16 -26.50 7.45 -6.26
N PRO A 17 -26.31 7.70 -7.58
CA PRO A 17 -27.31 8.38 -8.42
C PRO A 17 -28.62 7.61 -8.57
N TYR A 18 -28.62 6.31 -8.28
CA TYR A 18 -29.82 5.46 -8.30
C TYR A 18 -30.54 5.37 -6.94
N PHE A 19 -30.10 6.11 -5.95
CA PHE A 19 -30.73 6.10 -4.64
C PHE A 19 -32.14 6.70 -4.68
N VAL A 20 -33.10 5.95 -4.18
CA VAL A 20 -34.49 6.39 -3.99
C VAL A 20 -34.69 6.86 -2.56
N ALA A 21 -35.05 8.13 -2.38
CA ALA A 21 -35.24 8.70 -1.05
C ALA A 21 -36.28 7.90 -0.24
N GLY A 22 -35.96 7.67 1.05
CA GLY A 22 -36.82 6.88 1.94
C GLY A 22 -36.64 5.37 1.86
N ARG A 23 -35.77 4.86 0.99
CA ARG A 23 -35.45 3.43 0.92
C ARG A 23 -34.21 3.09 1.78
N SER A 24 -34.35 2.05 2.62
CA SER A 24 -33.25 1.56 3.46
C SER A 24 -32.23 0.76 2.64
N PHE A 25 -31.05 0.56 3.20
CA PHE A 25 -30.01 -0.29 2.61
C PHE A 25 -30.49 -1.70 2.30
N ASP A 26 -31.33 -2.26 3.14
CA ASP A 26 -31.86 -3.62 2.99
C ASP A 26 -32.62 -3.82 1.67
N GLN A 27 -33.19 -2.76 1.11
CA GLN A 27 -33.85 -2.80 -0.18
C GLN A 27 -32.88 -2.98 -1.35
N TYR A 28 -31.61 -2.51 -1.20
CA TYR A 28 -30.56 -2.59 -2.23
C TYR A 28 -29.59 -3.76 -1.98
N CYS A 29 -29.46 -4.23 -0.74
CA CYS A 29 -28.50 -5.24 -0.35
C CYS A 29 -28.52 -6.50 -1.25
N PRO A 30 -29.69 -7.09 -1.58
CA PRO A 30 -29.72 -8.24 -2.48
C PRO A 30 -29.18 -7.95 -3.89
N ALA A 31 -29.36 -6.72 -4.38
CA ALA A 31 -28.83 -6.31 -5.70
C ALA A 31 -27.29 -6.18 -5.67
N TYR A 32 -26.73 -5.60 -4.63
CA TYR A 32 -25.28 -5.57 -4.44
C TYR A 32 -24.71 -6.99 -4.32
N GLN A 33 -25.39 -7.88 -3.61
CA GLN A 33 -24.99 -9.29 -3.52
C GLN A 33 -25.01 -9.99 -4.88
N LEU A 34 -26.04 -9.76 -5.69
CA LEU A 34 -26.16 -10.32 -7.02
C LEU A 34 -25.02 -9.87 -7.93
N GLY A 35 -24.76 -8.55 -7.98
CA GLY A 35 -23.67 -8.00 -8.78
C GLY A 35 -22.30 -8.51 -8.36
N TRP A 36 -22.06 -8.58 -7.06
CA TRP A 36 -20.82 -9.14 -6.50
C TRP A 36 -20.63 -10.61 -6.86
N GLN A 37 -21.67 -11.45 -6.70
CA GLN A 37 -21.62 -12.87 -7.05
C GLN A 37 -21.34 -13.08 -8.53
N LEU A 38 -21.96 -12.26 -9.40
CA LEU A 38 -21.68 -12.30 -10.82
C LEU A 38 -20.20 -12.00 -11.10
N ALA A 39 -19.62 -10.96 -10.48
CA ALA A 39 -18.22 -10.61 -10.66
C ALA A 39 -17.25 -11.73 -10.26
N GLN A 40 -17.64 -12.56 -9.30
CA GLN A 40 -16.82 -13.70 -8.83
C GLN A 40 -17.08 -14.98 -9.63
N SER A 41 -18.06 -15.00 -10.52
CA SER A 41 -18.35 -16.16 -11.37
C SER A 41 -17.48 -16.16 -12.62
N PRO A 42 -17.10 -17.35 -13.17
CA PRO A 42 -16.38 -17.45 -14.44
C PRO A 42 -17.10 -16.76 -15.60
N GLU A 43 -18.42 -16.79 -15.57
CA GLU A 43 -19.29 -16.17 -16.56
C GLU A 43 -19.19 -14.63 -16.52
N GLY A 44 -19.21 -14.06 -15.31
CA GLY A 44 -19.23 -12.62 -15.11
C GLY A 44 -17.91 -11.92 -15.45
N SER A 45 -16.80 -12.66 -15.49
CA SER A 45 -15.48 -12.10 -15.82
C SER A 45 -15.25 -11.89 -17.34
N CYS A 46 -16.08 -12.52 -18.18
CA CYS A 46 -15.90 -12.53 -19.63
C CYS A 46 -17.04 -11.86 -20.41
N VAL A 47 -18.11 -11.42 -19.74
CA VAL A 47 -19.33 -10.94 -20.39
C VAL A 47 -19.64 -9.50 -19.98
N ASP A 48 -20.15 -8.70 -20.91
CA ASP A 48 -20.68 -7.38 -20.61
C ASP A 48 -21.93 -7.51 -19.71
N PHE A 49 -21.97 -6.73 -18.61
CA PHE A 49 -23.09 -6.70 -17.68
C PHE A 49 -24.43 -6.45 -18.38
N ASP A 50 -24.44 -5.56 -19.37
CA ASP A 50 -25.64 -5.18 -20.08
C ASP A 50 -26.16 -6.30 -20.99
N ALA A 51 -25.28 -7.19 -21.46
CA ALA A 51 -25.68 -8.40 -22.21
C ALA A 51 -26.39 -9.43 -21.30
N MET A 52 -26.17 -9.42 -20.00
CA MET A 52 -26.80 -10.31 -19.04
C MET A 52 -28.08 -9.76 -18.40
N ASP A 53 -28.56 -8.60 -18.82
CA ASP A 53 -29.65 -7.88 -18.17
C ASP A 53 -30.91 -8.74 -17.99
N ARG A 54 -31.31 -9.49 -19.03
CA ARG A 54 -32.46 -10.39 -18.96
C ARG A 54 -32.31 -11.50 -17.94
N GLU A 55 -31.14 -12.11 -17.88
CA GLU A 55 -30.83 -13.19 -16.95
C GLU A 55 -30.79 -12.66 -15.50
N LEU A 56 -30.17 -11.50 -15.31
CA LEU A 56 -30.07 -10.84 -14.01
C LEU A 56 -31.44 -10.41 -13.47
N ASN A 57 -32.35 -9.97 -14.35
CA ASN A 57 -33.73 -9.67 -13.97
C ASN A 57 -34.47 -10.93 -13.48
N LEU A 58 -34.28 -12.07 -14.15
CA LEU A 58 -34.85 -13.35 -13.69
C LEU A 58 -34.26 -13.77 -12.35
N ARG A 59 -32.95 -13.66 -12.18
CA ARG A 59 -32.29 -13.95 -10.90
C ARG A 59 -32.78 -13.01 -9.80
N TRP A 60 -32.98 -11.73 -10.11
CA TRP A 60 -33.52 -10.74 -9.17
C TRP A 60 -34.87 -11.14 -8.62
N THR A 61 -35.81 -11.55 -9.47
CA THR A 61 -37.13 -12.00 -9.03
C THR A 61 -37.11 -13.20 -8.08
N ALA A 62 -36.05 -14.00 -8.14
CA ALA A 62 -35.86 -15.14 -7.24
C ALA A 62 -35.22 -14.78 -5.89
N ILE A 63 -34.40 -13.69 -5.85
CA ILE A 63 -33.58 -13.38 -4.67
C ILE A 63 -33.90 -12.04 -4.02
N ASN A 64 -34.82 -11.25 -4.54
CA ASN A 64 -35.15 -9.91 -4.05
C ASN A 64 -35.66 -9.91 -2.58
N GLY A 65 -36.09 -11.06 -2.06
CA GLY A 65 -36.51 -11.23 -0.66
C GLY A 65 -37.63 -10.27 -0.28
N SER A 66 -37.37 -9.42 0.70
CA SER A 66 -38.31 -8.39 1.18
C SER A 66 -38.14 -7.04 0.45
N SER A 67 -37.30 -6.95 -0.58
CA SER A 67 -37.13 -5.71 -1.35
C SER A 67 -38.38 -5.38 -2.14
N LEU A 68 -38.85 -4.14 -2.02
CA LEU A 68 -39.99 -3.59 -2.77
C LEU A 68 -39.52 -2.93 -4.09
N LEU A 69 -38.21 -2.94 -4.36
CA LEU A 69 -37.65 -2.36 -5.57
C LEU A 69 -37.73 -3.36 -6.73
N ASN A 70 -38.08 -2.87 -7.91
CA ASN A 70 -38.03 -3.68 -9.12
C ASN A 70 -36.63 -3.66 -9.74
N TRP A 71 -36.37 -4.54 -10.72
CA TRP A 71 -35.06 -4.66 -11.36
C TRP A 71 -34.56 -3.33 -11.93
N SER A 72 -35.42 -2.55 -12.61
CA SER A 72 -35.02 -1.28 -13.21
C SER A 72 -34.48 -0.27 -12.17
N GLN A 73 -34.95 -0.35 -10.92
CA GLN A 73 -34.54 0.53 -9.83
C GLN A 73 -33.22 0.07 -9.16
N VAL A 74 -32.89 -1.21 -9.22
CA VAL A 74 -31.71 -1.78 -8.53
C VAL A 74 -30.61 -2.23 -9.50
N ARG A 75 -30.90 -2.24 -10.82
CA ARG A 75 -29.95 -2.66 -11.84
C ARG A 75 -28.61 -1.94 -11.74
N LEU A 76 -28.64 -0.64 -11.53
CA LEU A 76 -27.41 0.16 -11.38
C LEU A 76 -26.66 -0.16 -10.08
N ALA A 77 -27.36 -0.53 -9.01
CA ALA A 77 -26.73 -1.00 -7.79
C ALA A 77 -26.01 -2.35 -8.01
N ALA A 78 -26.66 -3.28 -8.70
CA ALA A 78 -26.04 -4.55 -9.08
C ALA A 78 -24.82 -4.32 -10.01
N LYS A 79 -24.93 -3.42 -11.00
CA LYS A 79 -23.84 -3.08 -11.91
C LYS A 79 -22.66 -2.47 -11.17
N ALA A 80 -22.91 -1.54 -10.24
CA ALA A 80 -21.86 -0.92 -9.43
C ALA A 80 -21.10 -1.95 -8.57
N ALA A 81 -21.82 -2.91 -7.98
CA ALA A 81 -21.20 -4.00 -7.23
C ALA A 81 -20.42 -4.98 -8.13
N TRP A 82 -20.94 -5.27 -9.33
CA TRP A 82 -20.22 -6.08 -10.31
C TRP A 82 -18.94 -5.38 -10.78
N GLU A 83 -19.00 -4.11 -11.19
CA GLU A 83 -17.82 -3.34 -11.60
C GLU A 83 -16.76 -3.26 -10.49
N ARG A 84 -17.22 -3.11 -9.23
CA ARG A 84 -16.34 -3.10 -8.08
C ARG A 84 -15.73 -4.49 -7.81
N GLY A 85 -16.51 -5.56 -7.95
CA GLY A 85 -16.07 -6.94 -7.81
C GLY A 85 -15.11 -7.39 -8.91
N MET A 86 -15.22 -6.82 -10.11
CA MET A 86 -14.30 -7.05 -11.23
C MET A 86 -12.95 -6.33 -11.06
N ARG A 87 -12.90 -5.28 -10.25
CA ARG A 87 -11.62 -4.64 -9.94
C ARG A 87 -10.78 -5.59 -9.10
N PRO A 88 -9.48 -5.77 -9.40
CA PRO A 88 -8.61 -6.52 -8.53
C PRO A 88 -8.71 -5.90 -7.12
N GLN A 89 -9.18 -6.68 -6.17
CA GLN A 89 -9.34 -6.23 -4.78
C GLN A 89 -7.95 -5.94 -4.23
N SER A 90 -7.65 -4.66 -4.02
CA SER A 90 -6.47 -4.31 -3.25
C SER A 90 -6.72 -4.77 -1.82
N PRO A 91 -5.85 -5.57 -1.23
CA PRO A 91 -5.98 -5.96 0.18
C PRO A 91 -6.05 -4.71 1.07
N ASP A 92 -6.81 -4.76 2.15
CA ASP A 92 -6.85 -3.64 3.12
C ASP A 92 -5.56 -3.57 3.94
N VAL A 93 -4.83 -4.69 4.04
CA VAL A 93 -3.57 -4.84 4.80
C VAL A 93 -2.50 -5.43 3.89
N LEU A 94 -1.25 -5.14 4.19
CA LEU A 94 -0.12 -5.75 3.48
C LEU A 94 -0.06 -7.25 3.78
N SER A 95 0.08 -8.08 2.75
CA SER A 95 0.34 -9.51 2.91
C SER A 95 1.65 -9.76 3.66
N VAL A 96 1.83 -10.95 4.21
CA VAL A 96 3.08 -11.36 4.87
C VAL A 96 4.30 -11.20 3.95
N ALA A 97 4.17 -11.52 2.66
CA ALA A 97 5.23 -11.34 1.69
C ALA A 97 5.58 -9.86 1.47
N ALA A 98 4.57 -9.00 1.31
CA ALA A 98 4.73 -7.56 1.22
C ALA A 98 5.28 -6.98 2.52
N GLY A 99 4.86 -7.49 3.68
CA GLY A 99 5.38 -7.12 5.00
C GLY A 99 6.88 -7.39 5.13
N LYS A 100 7.38 -8.55 4.68
CA LYS A 100 8.82 -8.85 4.65
C LYS A 100 9.61 -7.87 3.77
N LYS A 101 9.07 -7.50 2.62
CA LYS A 101 9.68 -6.49 1.74
C LYS A 101 9.60 -5.09 2.35
N LEU A 102 8.53 -4.76 3.06
CA LEU A 102 8.40 -3.49 3.79
C LEU A 102 9.50 -3.35 4.86
N VAL A 103 9.76 -4.40 5.64
CA VAL A 103 10.85 -4.38 6.65
C VAL A 103 12.20 -4.12 5.98
N ARG A 104 12.49 -4.73 4.83
CA ARG A 104 13.71 -4.46 4.06
C ARG A 104 13.78 -3.02 3.58
N THR A 105 12.65 -2.48 3.11
CA THR A 105 12.55 -1.08 2.67
C THR A 105 12.80 -0.09 3.82
N GLN A 106 12.24 -0.36 5.00
CA GLN A 106 12.48 0.43 6.22
C GLN A 106 13.95 0.37 6.65
N GLU A 107 14.57 -0.80 6.60
CA GLU A 107 15.99 -0.97 6.93
C GLU A 107 16.89 -0.22 5.94
N ALA A 108 16.65 -0.31 4.65
CA ALA A 108 17.37 0.44 3.64
C ALA A 108 17.25 1.97 3.85
N ALA A 109 16.06 2.44 4.23
CA ALA A 109 15.84 3.84 4.58
C ALA A 109 16.63 4.28 5.81
N ARG A 110 16.70 3.45 6.86
CA ARG A 110 17.49 3.72 8.06
C ARG A 110 19.00 3.76 7.74
N GLN A 111 19.48 2.83 6.94
CA GLN A 111 20.89 2.77 6.52
C GLN A 111 21.28 3.98 5.70
N PHE A 112 20.43 4.42 4.74
CA PHE A 112 20.65 5.66 4.01
C PHE A 112 20.74 6.87 4.96
N ARG A 113 19.81 7.01 5.91
CA ARG A 113 19.82 8.12 6.86
C ARG A 113 21.06 8.11 7.73
N GLN A 114 21.47 6.95 8.24
CA GLN A 114 22.68 6.82 9.04
C GLN A 114 23.92 7.21 8.24
N SER A 115 24.05 6.73 7.01
CA SER A 115 25.15 7.08 6.12
C SER A 115 25.18 8.58 5.78
N SER A 116 24.03 9.18 5.54
CA SER A 116 23.91 10.63 5.30
C SER A 116 24.37 11.44 6.50
N VAL A 117 24.01 11.03 7.72
CA VAL A 117 24.45 11.67 8.95
C VAL A 117 25.98 11.52 9.16
N SER A 118 26.51 10.31 8.93
CA SER A 118 27.96 10.04 9.01
C SER A 118 28.75 10.93 8.03
N TYR A 119 28.30 11.00 6.78
CA TYR A 119 28.90 11.86 5.75
C TYR A 119 28.86 13.35 6.14
N LEU A 120 27.73 13.84 6.65
CA LEU A 120 27.62 15.25 7.06
C LEU A 120 28.46 15.54 8.34
N ALA A 121 28.56 14.59 9.25
CA ALA A 121 29.35 14.72 10.49
C ALA A 121 30.87 14.73 10.23
N SER A 122 31.33 14.17 9.10
CA SER A 122 32.75 14.22 8.69
C SER A 122 33.22 15.61 8.26
N GLY A 123 32.35 16.62 8.34
CA GLY A 123 32.67 17.98 7.91
C GLY A 123 32.51 18.20 6.40
N ALA A 124 31.81 17.30 5.71
CA ALA A 124 31.53 17.44 4.29
C ALA A 124 30.86 18.79 3.97
N GLN A 125 31.39 19.49 2.98
CA GLN A 125 30.92 20.78 2.52
C GLN A 125 30.59 20.72 1.02
N GLY A 126 29.94 21.76 0.51
CA GLY A 126 29.59 21.88 -0.89
C GLY A 126 28.15 21.46 -1.22
N MET A 127 27.84 21.41 -2.51
CA MET A 127 26.48 21.23 -3.00
C MET A 127 25.85 19.88 -2.61
N HIS A 128 26.63 18.82 -2.50
CA HIS A 128 26.14 17.50 -2.05
C HIS A 128 25.68 17.54 -0.60
N ALA A 129 26.49 18.16 0.28
CA ALA A 129 26.15 18.28 1.70
C ALA A 129 24.86 19.10 1.89
N GLU A 130 24.70 20.19 1.14
CA GLU A 130 23.49 21.00 1.18
C GLU A 130 22.26 20.25 0.63
N ALA A 131 22.41 19.48 -0.45
CA ALA A 131 21.36 18.64 -1.00
C ALA A 131 20.91 17.59 0.03
N LEU A 132 21.84 16.91 0.69
CA LEU A 132 21.54 15.90 1.72
C LEU A 132 20.90 16.51 2.98
N LYS A 133 21.34 17.69 3.43
CA LYS A 133 20.71 18.42 4.53
C LYS A 133 19.24 18.75 4.23
N ARG A 134 18.94 19.25 3.04
CA ARG A 134 17.55 19.52 2.61
C ARG A 134 16.72 18.26 2.55
N PHE A 135 17.28 17.14 2.12
CA PHE A 135 16.59 15.88 2.02
C PHE A 135 16.41 15.16 3.39
N ALA A 136 17.17 15.56 4.41
CA ALA A 136 17.12 14.90 5.74
C ALA A 136 15.72 14.89 6.35
N ALA A 137 14.99 16.02 6.30
CA ALA A 137 13.61 16.12 6.80
C ALA A 137 12.65 15.27 5.97
N VAL A 138 12.80 15.30 4.66
CA VAL A 138 11.98 14.51 3.72
C VAL A 138 12.19 13.02 3.96
N SER A 139 13.43 12.56 4.06
CA SER A 139 13.77 11.15 4.31
C SER A 139 13.23 10.65 5.66
N ALA A 140 13.21 11.52 6.69
CA ALA A 140 12.62 11.20 7.98
C ALA A 140 11.10 10.98 7.88
N LYS A 141 10.42 11.85 7.14
CA LYS A 141 8.97 11.74 6.90
C LYS A 141 8.66 10.48 6.11
N LEU A 142 9.37 10.20 5.02
CA LEU A 142 9.17 8.98 4.22
C LEU A 142 9.35 7.71 5.06
N LEU A 143 10.35 7.66 5.94
CA LEU A 143 10.53 6.51 6.84
C LEU A 143 9.37 6.38 7.83
N SER A 144 8.91 7.47 8.44
CA SER A 144 7.76 7.45 9.36
C SER A 144 6.48 6.96 8.66
N GLU A 145 6.26 7.36 7.41
CA GLU A 145 5.13 6.89 6.61
C GLU A 145 5.21 5.38 6.30
N LEU A 146 6.42 4.85 6.04
CA LEU A 146 6.63 3.41 5.86
C LEU A 146 6.40 2.62 7.17
N GLU A 147 6.76 3.19 8.32
CA GLU A 147 6.58 2.56 9.63
C GLU A 147 5.11 2.53 10.08
N ALA A 148 4.28 3.43 9.53
CA ALA A 148 2.86 3.50 9.82
C ALA A 148 2.00 2.52 8.98
N LEU A 149 2.57 1.83 7.98
CA LEU A 149 1.81 0.91 7.13
C LEU A 149 1.39 -0.34 7.92
N PRO A 150 0.09 -0.70 7.92
CA PRO A 150 -0.39 -1.90 8.60
C PRO A 150 0.06 -3.17 7.86
N VAL A 151 0.61 -4.12 8.61
CA VAL A 151 1.07 -5.42 8.11
C VAL A 151 0.21 -6.52 8.74
N GLU A 152 -0.21 -7.50 7.94
CA GLU A 152 -0.81 -8.72 8.44
C GLU A 152 0.22 -9.48 9.28
N VAL A 153 -0.07 -9.63 10.57
CA VAL A 153 0.81 -10.37 11.49
C VAL A 153 0.44 -11.84 11.36
N GLU A 154 1.35 -12.66 10.82
CA GLU A 154 1.24 -14.11 10.96
C GLU A 154 1.18 -14.44 12.46
N PRO A 155 0.18 -15.20 12.95
CA PRO A 155 0.20 -15.66 14.31
C PRO A 155 1.48 -16.48 14.47
N LEU A 156 2.46 -15.91 15.18
CA LEU A 156 3.67 -16.64 15.54
C LEU A 156 3.24 -17.93 16.25
N PRO A 157 3.70 -19.11 15.82
CA PRO A 157 3.57 -20.29 16.65
C PRO A 157 4.11 -19.93 18.02
N LEU A 158 3.35 -20.17 19.08
CA LEU A 158 3.74 -19.92 20.47
C LEU A 158 5.01 -20.71 20.80
N VAL A 159 6.14 -20.24 20.32
CA VAL A 159 7.44 -20.65 20.79
C VAL A 159 7.62 -19.92 22.11
N SER A 160 7.42 -20.68 23.16
CA SER A 160 7.61 -20.30 24.56
C SER A 160 8.78 -19.32 24.70
N GLY A 161 8.41 -18.08 25.07
CA GLY A 161 9.36 -16.96 25.13
C GLY A 161 10.53 -17.22 26.06
N LYS A 162 11.68 -16.69 25.71
CA LYS A 162 12.67 -16.00 26.58
C LYS A 162 13.94 -15.57 25.84
N ALA A 163 14.08 -15.87 24.53
CA ALA A 163 15.37 -15.64 23.84
C ALA A 163 15.47 -14.41 22.94
N VAL A 164 14.36 -13.77 22.56
CA VAL A 164 14.36 -12.73 21.51
C VAL A 164 14.86 -11.34 21.96
N PRO A 165 14.58 -10.85 23.19
CA PRO A 165 15.06 -9.52 23.59
C PRO A 165 16.59 -9.42 23.70
N TYR A 166 17.26 -10.49 24.16
CA TYR A 166 18.71 -10.48 24.46
C TYR A 166 19.59 -10.42 23.19
N MET A 167 19.19 -11.07 22.12
CA MET A 167 19.99 -11.03 20.88
C MET A 167 19.91 -9.68 20.16
N LEU A 168 18.77 -9.00 20.20
CA LEU A 168 18.62 -7.67 19.58
C LEU A 168 19.40 -6.59 20.34
N GLU A 169 19.44 -6.67 21.66
CA GLU A 169 20.19 -5.72 22.51
C GLU A 169 21.70 -5.88 22.33
N ARG A 170 22.20 -7.12 22.28
CA ARG A 170 23.62 -7.42 22.10
C ARG A 170 24.14 -7.03 20.72
N SER A 171 23.32 -7.19 19.67
CA SER A 171 23.65 -6.70 18.33
C SER A 171 23.79 -5.19 18.29
N ARG A 172 22.90 -4.45 18.98
CA ARG A 172 22.96 -2.98 19.07
C ARG A 172 24.19 -2.48 19.87
N GLN A 173 24.67 -3.25 20.85
CA GLN A 173 25.82 -2.86 21.68
C GLN A 173 27.13 -3.05 20.92
N VAL A 174 27.31 -4.16 20.22
CA VAL A 174 28.51 -4.44 19.40
C VAL A 174 28.70 -3.39 18.29
N TRP A 175 27.62 -2.83 17.75
CA TRP A 175 27.69 -1.77 16.74
C TRP A 175 28.03 -0.38 17.31
N ARG A 176 27.78 -0.13 18.60
CA ARG A 176 28.15 1.14 19.25
C ARG A 176 29.63 1.19 19.66
N ASP A 177 30.22 0.04 19.98
CA ASP A 177 31.58 -0.04 20.49
C ASP A 177 32.68 -0.15 19.43
N SER A 178 32.29 -0.37 18.14
CA SER A 178 33.23 -0.33 17.01
C SER A 178 33.43 1.10 16.49
N GLY A 179 33.96 1.96 17.33
CA GLY A 179 34.27 3.37 17.05
C GLY A 179 35.35 3.62 15.98
N LEU A 180 35.45 2.75 14.97
CA LEU A 180 36.37 2.86 13.83
C LEU A 180 35.63 2.71 12.49
N MET A 181 34.45 3.35 12.35
CA MET A 181 33.85 3.50 11.01
C MET A 181 34.49 4.72 10.37
N ALA A 182 35.24 4.50 9.29
CA ALA A 182 35.58 5.57 8.38
C ALA A 182 34.29 6.30 7.98
N ALA A 183 34.35 7.64 7.94
CA ALA A 183 33.18 8.42 7.52
C ALA A 183 32.73 7.95 6.14
N ASP A 184 31.42 7.75 5.95
CA ASP A 184 30.86 7.35 4.67
C ASP A 184 31.26 8.38 3.60
N SER A 185 31.62 7.90 2.43
CA SER A 185 31.83 8.75 1.26
C SER A 185 30.48 9.11 0.62
N ILE A 186 30.47 10.11 -0.24
CA ILE A 186 29.26 10.44 -1.02
C ILE A 186 28.82 9.27 -1.90
N GLN A 187 29.75 8.44 -2.35
CA GLN A 187 29.44 7.24 -3.15
C GLN A 187 28.72 6.17 -2.31
N ASP A 188 29.13 6.02 -1.05
CA ASP A 188 28.44 5.11 -0.11
C ASP A 188 27.01 5.58 0.16
N VAL A 189 26.80 6.87 0.36
CA VAL A 189 25.47 7.49 0.51
C VAL A 189 24.60 7.26 -0.71
N LEU A 190 25.15 7.46 -1.91
CA LEU A 190 24.44 7.21 -3.18
C LEU A 190 24.08 5.73 -3.35
N ALA A 191 24.99 4.80 -3.06
CA ALA A 191 24.72 3.38 -3.12
C ALA A 191 23.58 2.97 -2.18
N LYS A 192 23.52 3.53 -0.97
CA LYS A 192 22.42 3.28 -0.02
C LYS A 192 21.11 3.91 -0.44
N LEU A 193 21.15 5.10 -1.08
CA LEU A 193 19.96 5.70 -1.66
C LEU A 193 19.39 4.85 -2.80
N GLN A 194 20.25 4.32 -3.66
CA GLN A 194 19.86 3.39 -4.73
C GLN A 194 19.24 2.11 -4.12
N THR A 195 19.89 1.52 -3.12
CA THR A 195 19.36 0.34 -2.42
C THR A 195 17.97 0.58 -1.83
N TRP A 196 17.73 1.77 -1.27
CA TRP A 196 16.41 2.12 -0.76
C TRP A 196 15.38 2.25 -1.90
N LEU A 197 15.72 2.88 -3.01
CA LEU A 197 14.87 2.97 -4.19
C LEU A 197 14.51 1.58 -4.73
N ASP A 198 15.49 0.69 -4.90
CA ASP A 198 15.30 -0.69 -5.39
C ASP A 198 14.38 -1.49 -4.44
N ALA A 199 14.51 -1.28 -3.14
CA ALA A 199 13.65 -1.91 -2.15
C ALA A 199 12.19 -1.43 -2.25
N VAL A 200 11.96 -0.13 -2.47
CA VAL A 200 10.62 0.43 -2.72
C VAL A 200 10.04 -0.13 -4.03
N GLU A 201 10.83 -0.19 -5.09
CA GLU A 201 10.40 -0.75 -6.39
C GLU A 201 10.01 -2.22 -6.25
N SER A 202 10.82 -3.02 -5.53
CA SER A 202 10.50 -4.43 -5.25
C SER A 202 9.21 -4.59 -4.44
N LEU A 203 8.95 -3.70 -3.48
CA LEU A 203 7.71 -3.71 -2.70
C LEU A 203 6.50 -3.35 -3.57
N CYS A 204 6.65 -2.41 -4.51
CA CYS A 204 5.59 -2.01 -5.44
C CYS A 204 5.15 -3.12 -6.41
N GLN A 205 5.96 -4.18 -6.58
CA GLN A 205 5.60 -5.36 -7.39
C GLN A 205 4.61 -6.29 -6.68
N GLU A 206 4.42 -6.13 -5.37
CA GLU A 206 3.46 -6.91 -4.61
C GLU A 206 2.02 -6.38 -4.78
N MET A 207 1.05 -7.23 -4.44
CA MET A 207 -0.34 -6.79 -4.29
C MET A 207 -0.46 -5.93 -3.04
N LEU A 208 -0.62 -4.63 -3.25
CA LEU A 208 -0.64 -3.63 -2.20
C LEU A 208 -2.02 -3.01 -2.02
N PRO A 209 -2.41 -2.64 -0.79
CA PRO A 209 -3.53 -1.74 -0.53
C PRO A 209 -3.43 -0.47 -1.37
N ALA A 210 -4.56 0.07 -1.81
CA ALA A 210 -4.59 1.26 -2.66
C ALA A 210 -3.87 2.46 -2.02
N HIS A 211 -4.03 2.65 -0.69
CA HIS A 211 -3.36 3.70 0.06
C HIS A 211 -1.83 3.49 0.10
N ALA A 212 -1.37 2.24 0.34
CA ALA A 212 0.06 1.91 0.36
C ALA A 212 0.69 2.08 -1.02
N ARG A 213 -0.01 1.67 -2.09
CA ARG A 213 0.46 1.86 -3.48
C ARG A 213 0.65 3.34 -3.80
N LYS A 214 -0.33 4.19 -3.45
CA LYS A 214 -0.25 5.64 -3.66
C LYS A 214 0.93 6.25 -2.92
N LEU A 215 1.12 5.87 -1.65
CA LEU A 215 2.22 6.31 -0.81
C LEU A 215 3.58 5.93 -1.43
N LEU A 216 3.76 4.65 -1.77
CA LEU A 216 5.02 4.13 -2.33
C LEU A 216 5.33 4.71 -3.71
N SER A 217 4.32 4.98 -4.54
CA SER A 217 4.51 5.68 -5.82
C SER A 217 5.05 7.09 -5.61
N HIS A 218 4.57 7.80 -4.58
CA HIS A 218 5.12 9.09 -4.19
C HIS A 218 6.56 8.97 -3.68
N HIS A 219 6.86 7.97 -2.85
CA HIS A 219 8.22 7.70 -2.37
C HIS A 219 9.19 7.46 -3.52
N MET A 220 8.81 6.62 -4.50
CA MET A 220 9.64 6.35 -5.68
C MET A 220 9.98 7.63 -6.45
N LEU A 221 8.98 8.50 -6.67
CA LEU A 221 9.19 9.75 -7.39
C LEU A 221 10.21 10.65 -6.66
N VAL A 222 10.05 10.80 -5.34
CA VAL A 222 10.91 11.62 -4.50
C VAL A 222 12.34 11.06 -4.46
N LEU A 223 12.49 9.73 -4.27
CA LEU A 223 13.80 9.08 -4.20
C LEU A 223 14.55 9.15 -5.53
N ARG A 224 13.87 8.93 -6.67
CA ARG A 224 14.47 9.08 -8.01
C ARG A 224 14.94 10.50 -8.25
N GLY A 225 14.11 11.48 -7.98
CA GLY A 225 14.48 12.89 -8.14
C GLY A 225 15.69 13.28 -7.28
N GLN A 226 15.77 12.76 -6.05
CA GLN A 226 16.91 13.00 -5.17
C GLN A 226 18.18 12.30 -5.67
N LEU A 227 18.08 11.06 -6.12
CA LEU A 227 19.20 10.31 -6.67
C LEU A 227 19.79 11.03 -7.90
N GLU A 228 18.93 11.42 -8.83
CA GLU A 228 19.32 12.18 -10.04
C GLU A 228 19.99 13.50 -9.69
N ALA A 229 19.44 14.25 -8.74
CA ALA A 229 20.00 15.52 -8.29
C ALA A 229 21.42 15.37 -7.73
N VAL A 230 21.63 14.37 -6.85
CA VAL A 230 22.96 14.14 -6.25
C VAL A 230 23.94 13.58 -7.29
N GLN A 231 23.50 12.71 -8.18
CA GLN A 231 24.34 12.19 -9.28
C GLN A 231 24.75 13.29 -10.26
N TRP A 232 23.83 14.20 -10.59
CA TRP A 232 24.15 15.34 -11.46
C TRP A 232 25.22 16.23 -10.83
N LEU A 233 25.12 16.52 -9.55
CA LEU A 233 26.12 17.28 -8.80
C LEU A 233 27.48 16.58 -8.79
N SER A 234 27.50 15.23 -8.75
CA SER A 234 28.76 14.46 -8.78
C SER A 234 29.46 14.51 -10.13
N ARG A 235 28.71 14.64 -11.24
CA ARG A 235 29.27 14.73 -12.60
C ARG A 235 29.79 16.12 -12.92
N GLY A 236 29.24 17.16 -12.32
CA GLY A 236 29.63 18.56 -12.57
C GLY A 236 30.90 18.98 -11.84
N GLN A 237 31.52 18.13 -11.03
CA GLN A 237 32.78 18.39 -10.31
C GLN A 237 34.00 17.66 -10.91
N ALA A 238 33.81 16.91 -11.99
CA ALA A 238 34.88 16.29 -12.77
C ALA A 238 35.23 17.19 -13.96
#